data_c61d0fefc0bcbf4fdfd63611d5f8ae3b
#
_entry.id   c61d0fefc0bcbf4fdfd63611d5f8ae3b
#
_cell.length_a   1.000
_cell.length_b   1.000
_cell.length_c   1.000
_cell.angle_alpha   90.00
_cell.angle_beta   90.00
_cell.angle_gamma   90.00
#
_symmetry.space_group_name_H-M   'P 1'
#
loop_
_entity.id
_entity.type
_entity.pdbx_description
1 polymer ?
#
loop_
_entity_poly.entity_id
_entity_poly.type
_entity_poly.pdbx_seq_one_letter_code
_entity_poly.pdbx_strand_id
1 'polypeptide(L)'
;MVSFLNRQFSKSGPKKSLIFIAMQTDKFRVAEGSKVDLNKFPCDFTDGFHDKKEARKDLKKNIERLGELQNVLYAENIHSILLVFQAMDAAGKDSTIKHVMSGINPAGCQVVSFKQPSSEEMEHDFLWRCQKALPQRGRIGIFNRSHYEEVLVVRVHPAILQASQLPVSVKNDKNVWKKRFQSIREWEDHLAENGTHVLKFFLHVSRDEQKKRFLERIETPEKNWKFGSGDAKERGFWDDYMSAYVEAIEATSTERSPWFIVPADKKWFTRLAVSEIIIEKMESLDLKYPAVTDEHKTELAEAKSILEGEK
;
A
#
# COMPACT_ATOMS: atom_id res chain seq x y z
N MET A 1 52.58 -47.09 -1.46
CA MET A 1 52.08 -47.35 -2.80
C MET A 1 50.80 -46.59 -2.99
N VAL A 2 50.84 -45.71 -3.91
CA VAL A 2 49.92 -44.62 -4.25
C VAL A 2 48.66 -45.16 -4.91
N SER A 3 47.51 -44.60 -4.64
CA SER A 3 46.43 -44.58 -5.64
C SER A 3 45.61 -43.32 -5.53
N PHE A 4 45.67 -42.59 -6.63
CA PHE A 4 44.93 -41.37 -6.96
C PHE A 4 43.43 -41.61 -7.07
N LEU A 5 42.61 -40.68 -6.55
CA LEU A 5 41.27 -40.46 -7.06
C LEU A 5 41.06 -38.98 -7.30
N ASN A 6 41.26 -38.57 -8.55
CA ASN A 6 40.80 -37.33 -9.14
C ASN A 6 39.26 -37.29 -9.10
N ARG A 7 38.68 -36.34 -8.39
CA ARG A 7 37.31 -35.91 -8.66
C ARG A 7 37.33 -34.58 -9.39
N GLN A 8 36.91 -34.66 -10.63
CA GLN A 8 36.65 -33.53 -11.52
C GLN A 8 35.60 -32.61 -10.88
N PHE A 9 36.00 -31.37 -10.62
CA PHE A 9 35.07 -30.29 -10.36
C PHE A 9 34.46 -29.84 -11.68
N SER A 10 33.19 -30.12 -11.86
CA SER A 10 32.37 -29.62 -12.96
C SER A 10 32.37 -28.09 -12.90
N LYS A 11 32.86 -27.44 -13.94
CA LYS A 11 32.77 -26.00 -14.19
C LYS A 11 31.32 -25.65 -14.46
N SER A 12 30.60 -25.16 -13.45
CA SER A 12 29.37 -24.41 -13.68
C SER A 12 29.77 -23.07 -14.30
N GLY A 13 29.48 -22.88 -15.57
CA GLY A 13 29.63 -21.60 -16.27
C GLY A 13 28.80 -20.49 -15.61
N PRO A 14 29.16 -19.24 -15.86
CA PRO A 14 28.44 -18.12 -15.24
C PRO A 14 26.96 -18.16 -15.65
N LYS A 15 26.07 -18.31 -14.67
CA LYS A 15 24.64 -18.09 -14.87
C LYS A 15 24.53 -16.66 -15.40
N LYS A 16 24.07 -16.50 -16.64
CA LYS A 16 23.68 -15.18 -17.17
C LYS A 16 22.68 -14.61 -16.17
N SER A 17 23.10 -13.64 -15.36
CA SER A 17 22.19 -12.79 -14.62
C SER A 17 21.36 -12.08 -15.69
N LEU A 18 20.12 -12.49 -15.85
CA LEU A 18 19.12 -11.66 -16.51
C LEU A 18 19.12 -10.37 -15.71
N ILE A 19 19.66 -9.30 -16.28
CA ILE A 19 19.51 -7.96 -15.76
C ILE A 19 18.02 -7.70 -15.79
N PHE A 20 17.38 -7.86 -14.64
CA PHE A 20 16.01 -7.45 -14.42
C PHE A 20 16.06 -5.93 -14.47
N ILE A 21 15.54 -5.31 -15.50
CA ILE A 21 15.31 -3.86 -15.50
C ILE A 21 14.13 -3.69 -14.54
N ALA A 22 14.44 -3.43 -13.28
CA ALA A 22 13.43 -3.08 -12.29
C ALA A 22 12.64 -1.87 -12.81
N MET A 23 11.33 -1.90 -12.65
CA MET A 23 10.48 -0.76 -12.99
C MET A 23 10.98 0.47 -12.20
N GLN A 24 11.16 1.59 -12.87
CA GLN A 24 11.51 2.83 -12.19
C GLN A 24 10.26 3.36 -11.46
N THR A 25 10.16 3.13 -10.17
CA THR A 25 8.99 3.49 -9.35
C THR A 25 8.93 4.98 -9.04
N ASP A 26 10.04 5.68 -9.09
CA ASP A 26 10.15 7.14 -8.87
C ASP A 26 9.23 7.98 -9.77
N LYS A 27 8.89 7.48 -10.95
CA LYS A 27 7.95 8.14 -11.87
C LYS A 27 6.53 8.27 -11.31
N PHE A 28 6.18 7.46 -10.33
CA PHE A 28 4.88 7.51 -9.65
C PHE A 28 4.95 8.29 -8.34
N ARG A 29 6.15 8.52 -7.81
CA ARG A 29 6.38 9.18 -6.54
C ARG A 29 6.17 10.68 -6.67
N VAL A 30 5.48 11.28 -5.71
CA VAL A 30 5.35 12.71 -5.58
C VAL A 30 6.40 13.21 -4.58
N ALA A 31 7.35 14.02 -5.07
CA ALA A 31 8.39 14.60 -4.22
C ALA A 31 7.78 15.59 -3.22
N GLU A 32 8.38 15.67 -2.03
CA GLU A 32 7.97 16.62 -1.00
C GLU A 32 8.04 18.06 -1.51
N GLY A 33 6.99 18.84 -1.23
CA GLY A 33 6.88 20.25 -1.64
C GLY A 33 6.65 20.48 -3.13
N SER A 34 6.53 19.43 -3.95
CA SER A 34 6.26 19.58 -5.38
C SER A 34 4.79 19.91 -5.65
N LYS A 35 4.56 20.59 -6.77
CA LYS A 35 3.21 20.79 -7.32
C LYS A 35 2.79 19.59 -8.15
N VAL A 36 1.53 19.19 -8.01
CA VAL A 36 0.95 18.03 -8.69
C VAL A 36 0.09 18.47 -9.85
N ASP A 37 0.48 18.05 -11.05
CA ASP A 37 -0.33 18.14 -12.26
C ASP A 37 -0.72 16.71 -12.67
N LEU A 38 -1.98 16.34 -12.46
CA LEU A 38 -2.49 14.99 -12.77
C LEU A 38 -2.37 14.62 -14.25
N ASN A 39 -2.28 15.61 -15.17
CA ASN A 39 -2.05 15.33 -16.58
C ASN A 39 -0.67 14.71 -16.85
N LYS A 40 0.29 14.89 -15.96
CA LYS A 40 1.62 14.25 -16.03
C LYS A 40 1.62 12.80 -15.52
N PHE A 41 0.48 12.32 -15.00
CA PHE A 41 0.27 10.95 -14.51
C PHE A 41 -0.88 10.29 -15.27
N PRO A 42 -0.70 9.92 -16.55
CA PRO A 42 -1.77 9.34 -17.37
C PRO A 42 -2.36 8.09 -16.72
N CYS A 43 -3.69 7.99 -16.69
CA CYS A 43 -4.41 6.90 -16.04
C CYS A 43 -4.19 5.53 -16.69
N ASP A 44 -3.81 5.51 -17.98
CA ASP A 44 -3.61 4.32 -18.81
C ASP A 44 -2.13 3.99 -19.06
N PHE A 45 -1.21 4.74 -18.44
CA PHE A 45 0.23 4.52 -18.56
C PHE A 45 0.63 3.10 -18.16
N THR A 46 1.55 2.48 -18.93
CA THR A 46 1.97 1.08 -18.74
C THR A 46 3.47 0.87 -18.81
N ASP A 47 4.27 1.92 -18.76
CA ASP A 47 5.74 1.86 -18.68
C ASP A 47 6.40 0.96 -19.76
N GLY A 48 5.86 0.95 -20.96
CA GLY A 48 6.36 0.10 -22.05
C GLY A 48 5.88 -1.36 -22.02
N PHE A 49 5.15 -1.79 -21.00
CA PHE A 49 4.51 -3.09 -21.03
C PHE A 49 3.36 -3.09 -22.06
N HIS A 50 3.41 -4.05 -22.97
CA HIS A 50 2.48 -4.08 -24.10
C HIS A 50 1.20 -4.87 -23.78
N ASP A 51 1.29 -5.89 -22.92
CA ASP A 51 0.16 -6.74 -22.62
C ASP A 51 0.12 -7.28 -21.17
N LYS A 52 -1.05 -7.82 -20.84
CA LYS A 52 -1.33 -8.45 -19.56
C LYS A 52 -0.49 -9.70 -19.29
N LYS A 53 -0.02 -10.41 -20.32
CA LYS A 53 0.71 -11.68 -20.17
C LYS A 53 2.12 -11.43 -19.64
N GLU A 54 2.76 -10.40 -20.18
CA GLU A 54 4.09 -9.96 -19.75
C GLU A 54 4.04 -9.54 -18.28
N ALA A 55 3.15 -8.60 -17.94
CA ALA A 55 2.98 -8.10 -16.57
C ALA A 55 2.60 -9.20 -15.56
N ARG A 56 1.85 -10.23 -15.97
CA ARG A 56 1.51 -11.36 -15.09
C ARG A 56 2.72 -12.16 -14.63
N LYS A 57 3.70 -12.34 -15.50
CA LYS A 57 4.91 -13.09 -15.18
C LYS A 57 5.71 -12.36 -14.10
N ASP A 58 5.83 -11.04 -14.25
CA ASP A 58 6.59 -10.25 -13.29
C ASP A 58 5.81 -10.03 -12.00
N LEU A 59 4.50 -9.79 -12.06
CA LEU A 59 3.65 -9.75 -10.87
C LEU A 59 3.75 -11.06 -10.06
N LYS A 60 3.85 -12.23 -10.71
CA LYS A 60 4.02 -13.50 -9.97
C LYS A 60 5.32 -13.52 -9.18
N LYS A 61 6.44 -13.10 -9.80
CA LYS A 61 7.74 -13.00 -9.11
C LYS A 61 7.68 -12.01 -7.95
N ASN A 62 7.01 -10.87 -8.18
CA ASN A 62 6.84 -9.87 -7.14
C ASN A 62 6.05 -10.39 -5.94
N ILE A 63 5.00 -11.17 -6.18
CA ILE A 63 4.22 -11.80 -5.10
C ILE A 63 5.08 -12.79 -4.32
N GLU A 64 5.90 -13.61 -5.00
CA GLU A 64 6.85 -14.52 -4.36
C GLU A 64 7.87 -13.72 -3.52
N ARG A 65 8.44 -12.66 -4.10
CA ARG A 65 9.42 -11.80 -3.40
C ARG A 65 8.82 -11.07 -2.20
N LEU A 66 7.60 -10.56 -2.31
CA LEU A 66 6.87 -9.95 -1.19
C LEU A 66 6.65 -10.95 -0.06
N GLY A 67 6.34 -12.21 -0.37
CA GLY A 67 6.20 -13.27 0.63
C GLY A 67 7.52 -13.54 1.38
N GLU A 68 8.64 -13.58 0.66
CA GLU A 68 9.97 -13.72 1.27
C GLU A 68 10.29 -12.55 2.21
N LEU A 69 10.13 -11.31 1.72
CA LEU A 69 10.39 -10.11 2.49
C LEU A 69 9.47 -10.01 3.72
N GLN A 70 8.21 -10.39 3.58
CA GLN A 70 7.27 -10.39 4.70
C GLN A 70 7.67 -11.40 5.78
N ASN A 71 8.19 -12.58 5.42
CA ASN A 71 8.69 -13.54 6.39
C ASN A 71 9.87 -12.96 7.20
N VAL A 72 10.79 -12.25 6.55
CA VAL A 72 11.90 -11.60 7.23
C VAL A 72 11.42 -10.46 8.13
N LEU A 73 10.53 -9.59 7.61
CA LEU A 73 9.91 -8.51 8.38
C LEU A 73 9.23 -9.05 9.66
N TYR A 74 8.48 -10.15 9.52
CA TYR A 74 7.79 -10.78 10.63
C TYR A 74 8.74 -11.35 11.68
N ALA A 75 9.81 -12.01 11.24
CA ALA A 75 10.82 -12.59 12.13
C ALA A 75 11.67 -11.52 12.83
N GLU A 76 12.04 -10.45 12.14
CA GLU A 76 12.82 -9.33 12.69
C GLU A 76 12.03 -8.59 13.77
N ASN A 77 10.74 -8.34 13.52
CA ASN A 77 9.78 -7.71 14.45
C ASN A 77 10.23 -6.31 14.96
N ILE A 78 10.92 -5.54 14.12
CA ILE A 78 11.39 -4.17 14.43
C ILE A 78 10.56 -3.14 13.68
N HIS A 79 10.42 -3.32 12.38
CA HIS A 79 9.68 -2.44 11.49
C HIS A 79 8.23 -2.89 11.27
N SER A 80 7.37 -1.98 10.86
CA SER A 80 6.07 -2.28 10.27
C SER A 80 5.84 -1.46 9.00
N ILE A 81 5.00 -1.96 8.09
CA ILE A 81 4.64 -1.27 6.86
C ILE A 81 3.15 -0.91 6.92
N LEU A 82 2.81 0.33 6.63
CA LEU A 82 1.43 0.78 6.47
C LEU A 82 1.19 1.19 5.02
N LEU A 83 0.33 0.47 4.32
CA LEU A 83 -0.09 0.75 2.95
C LEU A 83 -1.45 1.45 2.96
N VAL A 84 -1.51 2.70 2.53
CA VAL A 84 -2.74 3.50 2.47
C VAL A 84 -3.21 3.56 1.03
N PHE A 85 -4.41 3.06 0.74
CA PHE A 85 -5.01 3.09 -0.59
C PHE A 85 -6.17 4.07 -0.66
N GLN A 86 -6.03 5.07 -1.50
CA GLN A 86 -7.05 6.05 -1.82
C GLN A 86 -7.33 6.07 -3.32
N ALA A 87 -8.57 6.23 -3.69
CA ALA A 87 -8.99 6.34 -5.10
C ALA A 87 -10.47 6.68 -5.19
N MET A 88 -10.88 7.17 -6.34
CA MET A 88 -12.30 7.22 -6.73
C MET A 88 -12.94 5.83 -6.72
N ASP A 89 -14.25 5.78 -6.61
CA ASP A 89 -14.96 4.50 -6.67
C ASP A 89 -14.72 3.79 -8.00
N ALA A 90 -14.78 2.47 -7.99
CA ALA A 90 -14.44 1.60 -9.12
C ALA A 90 -12.99 1.68 -9.64
N ALA A 91 -12.09 2.46 -9.07
CA ALA A 91 -10.68 2.48 -9.46
C ALA A 91 -9.97 1.12 -9.28
N GLY A 92 -10.43 0.29 -8.35
CA GLY A 92 -9.93 -1.08 -8.18
C GLY A 92 -9.13 -1.33 -6.92
N LYS A 93 -9.30 -0.54 -5.86
CA LYS A 93 -8.65 -0.70 -4.55
C LYS A 93 -8.67 -2.15 -4.05
N ASP A 94 -9.86 -2.71 -3.81
CA ASP A 94 -10.03 -4.09 -3.30
C ASP A 94 -9.35 -5.13 -4.17
N SER A 95 -9.45 -4.94 -5.50
CA SER A 95 -8.86 -5.86 -6.46
C SER A 95 -7.33 -5.79 -6.46
N THR A 96 -6.75 -4.61 -6.29
CA THR A 96 -5.30 -4.42 -6.21
C THR A 96 -4.78 -5.04 -4.92
N ILE A 97 -5.35 -4.72 -3.78
CA ILE A 97 -5.02 -5.30 -2.47
C ILE A 97 -5.07 -6.84 -2.54
N LYS A 98 -6.20 -7.41 -3.01
CA LYS A 98 -6.36 -8.87 -3.13
C LYS A 98 -5.27 -9.54 -3.94
N HIS A 99 -4.85 -8.94 -5.07
CA HIS A 99 -3.89 -9.59 -5.96
C HIS A 99 -2.44 -9.37 -5.53
N VAL A 100 -2.10 -8.20 -5.03
CA VAL A 100 -0.75 -7.90 -4.55
C VAL A 100 -0.45 -8.71 -3.28
N MET A 101 -1.44 -8.86 -2.40
CA MET A 101 -1.28 -9.58 -1.14
C MET A 101 -1.54 -11.09 -1.23
N SER A 102 -1.75 -11.65 -2.41
CA SER A 102 -2.14 -13.06 -2.56
C SER A 102 -1.07 -14.09 -2.15
N GLY A 103 0.20 -13.69 -2.06
CA GLY A 103 1.32 -14.53 -1.58
C GLY A 103 1.78 -14.22 -0.16
N ILE A 104 1.13 -13.29 0.52
CA ILE A 104 1.48 -12.87 1.87
C ILE A 104 0.86 -13.82 2.90
N ASN A 105 1.62 -14.18 3.93
CA ASN A 105 1.08 -14.93 5.07
C ASN A 105 0.04 -14.08 5.82
N PRO A 106 -1.22 -14.55 5.93
CA PRO A 106 -2.27 -13.79 6.61
C PRO A 106 -1.94 -13.42 8.06
N ALA A 107 -1.13 -14.21 8.76
CA ALA A 107 -0.71 -13.91 10.14
C ALA A 107 0.16 -12.64 10.24
N GLY A 108 0.85 -12.28 9.15
CA GLY A 108 1.69 -11.08 9.08
C GLY A 108 1.05 -9.89 8.35
N CYS A 109 -0.26 -9.96 8.07
CA CYS A 109 -0.96 -8.94 7.29
C CYS A 109 -2.33 -8.61 7.90
N GLN A 110 -2.67 -7.34 7.99
CA GLN A 110 -3.97 -6.86 8.48
C GLN A 110 -4.58 -5.89 7.46
N VAL A 111 -5.81 -6.17 7.03
CA VAL A 111 -6.56 -5.28 6.13
C VAL A 111 -7.72 -4.64 6.87
N VAL A 112 -7.76 -3.32 6.88
CA VAL A 112 -8.83 -2.53 7.46
C VAL A 112 -9.50 -1.70 6.37
N SER A 113 -10.81 -1.87 6.20
CA SER A 113 -11.61 -1.08 5.27
C SER A 113 -12.42 -0.04 6.03
N PHE A 114 -12.00 1.21 5.95
CA PHE A 114 -12.70 2.29 6.62
C PHE A 114 -13.97 2.67 5.87
N LYS A 115 -15.07 2.62 6.57
CA LYS A 115 -16.39 3.05 6.12
C LYS A 115 -16.75 4.38 6.78
N GLN A 116 -18.00 4.81 6.64
CA GLN A 116 -18.54 5.90 7.43
C GLN A 116 -18.25 5.65 8.92
N PRO A 117 -17.79 6.68 9.66
CA PRO A 117 -17.49 6.54 11.08
C PRO A 117 -18.70 6.03 11.90
N SER A 118 -18.44 5.14 12.85
CA SER A 118 -19.42 4.72 13.85
C SER A 118 -19.69 5.84 14.88
N SER A 119 -20.70 5.68 15.72
CA SER A 119 -20.99 6.63 16.80
C SER A 119 -19.80 6.76 17.75
N GLU A 120 -19.13 5.65 18.11
CA GLU A 120 -17.93 5.67 18.95
C GLU A 120 -16.79 6.45 18.27
N GLU A 121 -16.54 6.21 16.98
CA GLU A 121 -15.49 6.88 16.22
C GLU A 121 -15.74 8.38 16.10
N MET A 122 -17.01 8.82 16.07
CA MET A 122 -17.38 10.25 16.04
C MET A 122 -17.17 10.98 17.37
N GLU A 123 -17.11 10.27 18.51
CA GLU A 123 -16.79 10.85 19.82
C GLU A 123 -15.30 11.17 20.00
N HIS A 124 -14.46 10.75 19.06
CA HIS A 124 -13.00 10.93 19.09
C HIS A 124 -12.52 11.82 17.93
N ASP A 125 -11.25 12.20 17.98
CA ASP A 125 -10.61 12.89 16.86
C ASP A 125 -10.52 11.98 15.61
N PHE A 126 -10.37 12.60 14.44
CA PHE A 126 -10.44 11.87 13.16
C PHE A 126 -9.29 10.88 12.91
N LEU A 127 -8.19 10.94 13.65
CA LEU A 127 -7.07 10.00 13.56
C LEU A 127 -7.25 8.79 14.48
N TRP A 128 -8.06 8.90 15.53
CA TRP A 128 -8.21 7.89 16.56
C TRP A 128 -8.51 6.49 16.01
N ARG A 129 -9.48 6.36 15.11
CA ARG A 129 -9.83 5.07 14.51
C ARG A 129 -8.71 4.47 13.68
N CYS A 130 -7.89 5.31 13.04
CA CYS A 130 -6.71 4.88 12.29
C CYS A 130 -5.58 4.47 13.25
N GLN A 131 -5.40 5.19 14.34
CA GLN A 131 -4.44 4.84 15.40
C GLN A 131 -4.71 3.46 16.00
N LYS A 132 -5.98 3.12 16.28
CA LYS A 132 -6.38 1.79 16.77
C LYS A 132 -6.12 0.66 15.77
N ALA A 133 -6.08 0.98 14.50
CA ALA A 133 -5.95 0.03 13.40
C ALA A 133 -4.52 -0.13 12.87
N LEU A 134 -3.54 0.54 13.48
CA LEU A 134 -2.14 0.46 13.06
C LEU A 134 -1.59 -0.97 13.15
N PRO A 135 -0.71 -1.37 12.21
CA PRO A 135 -0.06 -2.67 12.28
C PRO A 135 0.89 -2.76 13.46
N GLN A 136 0.97 -3.93 14.06
CA GLN A 136 2.02 -4.27 15.00
C GLN A 136 3.38 -4.34 14.28
N ARG A 137 4.49 -4.26 15.02
CA ARG A 137 5.83 -4.54 14.47
C ARG A 137 5.86 -5.91 13.81
N GLY A 138 6.67 -6.07 12.78
CA GLY A 138 6.74 -7.28 11.98
C GLY A 138 5.56 -7.50 11.01
N ARG A 139 4.61 -6.56 10.92
CA ARG A 139 3.39 -6.75 10.12
C ARG A 139 3.21 -5.70 9.03
N ILE A 140 2.42 -6.06 8.03
CA ILE A 140 1.94 -5.17 6.98
C ILE A 140 0.49 -4.82 7.27
N GLY A 141 0.22 -3.56 7.59
CA GLY A 141 -1.12 -2.99 7.68
C GLY A 141 -1.56 -2.42 6.34
N ILE A 142 -2.83 -2.62 5.98
CA ILE A 142 -3.40 -2.11 4.76
C ILE A 142 -4.68 -1.36 5.07
N PHE A 143 -4.68 -0.07 4.79
CA PHE A 143 -5.84 0.78 4.90
C PHE A 143 -6.52 0.93 3.54
N ASN A 144 -7.68 0.31 3.36
CA ASN A 144 -8.56 0.52 2.23
C ASN A 144 -9.50 1.68 2.57
N ARG A 145 -9.23 2.87 2.03
CA ARG A 145 -9.59 4.19 2.56
C ARG A 145 -8.87 4.43 3.91
N SER A 146 -8.94 5.65 4.45
CA SER A 146 -8.18 5.97 5.67
C SER A 146 -8.62 7.30 6.27
N HIS A 147 -7.80 7.88 7.14
CA HIS A 147 -7.91 9.24 7.65
C HIS A 147 -7.96 10.31 6.53
N TYR A 148 -7.53 9.99 5.33
CA TYR A 148 -7.63 10.91 4.18
C TYR A 148 -9.08 11.20 3.75
N GLU A 149 -10.06 10.36 4.12
CA GLU A 149 -11.48 10.67 3.89
C GLU A 149 -11.86 12.02 4.52
N GLU A 150 -11.20 12.42 5.60
CA GLU A 150 -11.43 13.66 6.32
C GLU A 150 -10.97 14.93 5.58
N VAL A 151 -10.13 14.78 4.57
CA VAL A 151 -9.65 15.86 3.71
C VAL A 151 -10.04 15.64 2.23
N LEU A 152 -10.74 14.56 1.95
CA LEU A 152 -11.30 14.21 0.64
C LEU A 152 -12.83 14.30 0.68
N VAL A 153 -13.52 13.30 1.20
CA VAL A 153 -14.99 13.25 1.24
C VAL A 153 -15.57 14.41 2.06
N VAL A 154 -15.03 14.65 3.26
CA VAL A 154 -15.52 15.74 4.13
C VAL A 154 -15.31 17.11 3.48
N ARG A 155 -14.28 17.26 2.66
CA ARG A 155 -14.00 18.51 1.94
C ARG A 155 -14.97 18.71 0.77
N VAL A 156 -15.25 17.67 0.00
CA VAL A 156 -16.21 17.71 -1.11
C VAL A 156 -17.64 17.89 -0.61
N HIS A 157 -17.94 17.39 0.59
CA HIS A 157 -19.25 17.51 1.23
C HIS A 157 -19.18 18.30 2.54
N PRO A 158 -19.11 19.64 2.49
CA PRO A 158 -18.94 20.49 3.69
C PRO A 158 -20.00 20.29 4.76
N ALA A 159 -21.18 19.82 4.39
CA ALA A 159 -22.25 19.50 5.34
C ALA A 159 -21.82 18.46 6.38
N ILE A 160 -20.90 17.54 6.02
CA ILE A 160 -20.37 16.53 6.95
C ILE A 160 -19.54 17.22 8.05
N LEU A 161 -18.68 18.18 7.68
CA LEU A 161 -17.92 18.97 8.66
C LEU A 161 -18.85 19.77 9.59
N GLN A 162 -19.89 20.39 9.02
CA GLN A 162 -20.84 21.17 9.80
C GLN A 162 -21.67 20.32 10.77
N ALA A 163 -22.00 19.09 10.39
CA ALA A 163 -22.72 18.13 11.22
C ALA A 163 -21.84 17.45 12.28
N SER A 164 -20.51 17.58 12.22
CA SER A 164 -19.60 16.94 13.16
C SER A 164 -19.70 17.56 14.57
N GLN A 165 -19.18 16.85 15.59
CA GLN A 165 -19.16 17.30 16.98
C GLN A 165 -18.01 18.26 17.32
N LEU A 166 -17.31 18.78 16.31
CA LEU A 166 -16.24 19.76 16.50
C LEU A 166 -16.78 21.10 17.02
N PRO A 167 -15.97 21.85 17.81
CA PRO A 167 -16.30 23.20 18.21
C PRO A 167 -16.62 24.12 17.01
N VAL A 168 -17.57 25.02 17.18
CA VAL A 168 -17.99 25.96 16.12
C VAL A 168 -16.82 26.77 15.57
N SER A 169 -15.88 27.17 16.44
CA SER A 169 -14.65 27.86 16.04
C SER A 169 -13.77 27.06 15.09
N VAL A 170 -13.74 25.74 15.22
CA VAL A 170 -12.98 24.84 14.34
C VAL A 170 -13.72 24.65 13.02
N LYS A 171 -15.05 24.43 13.06
CA LYS A 171 -15.88 24.25 11.86
C LYS A 171 -15.85 25.48 10.93
N ASN A 172 -15.76 26.66 11.50
CA ASN A 172 -15.75 27.93 10.78
C ASN A 172 -14.34 28.48 10.51
N ASP A 173 -13.28 27.74 10.89
CA ASP A 173 -11.91 28.17 10.64
C ASP A 173 -11.59 28.05 9.13
N LYS A 174 -11.23 29.18 8.52
CA LYS A 174 -10.80 29.23 7.11
C LYS A 174 -9.58 28.37 6.82
N ASN A 175 -8.79 28.04 7.84
CA ASN A 175 -7.58 27.22 7.74
C ASN A 175 -7.82 25.76 8.15
N VAL A 176 -9.07 25.31 8.31
CA VAL A 176 -9.38 23.95 8.80
C VAL A 176 -8.66 22.85 7.99
N TRP A 177 -8.66 22.97 6.68
CA TRP A 177 -7.98 22.00 5.79
C TRP A 177 -6.46 22.02 5.95
N LYS A 178 -5.87 23.21 6.01
CA LYS A 178 -4.43 23.35 6.26
C LYS A 178 -4.01 22.72 7.58
N LYS A 179 -4.81 22.93 8.64
CA LYS A 179 -4.57 22.32 9.96
C LYS A 179 -4.72 20.80 9.92
N ARG A 180 -5.73 20.27 9.22
CA ARG A 180 -5.89 18.83 9.05
C ARG A 180 -4.71 18.20 8.29
N PHE A 181 -4.24 18.81 7.21
CA PHE A 181 -3.04 18.36 6.52
C PHE A 181 -1.80 18.37 7.41
N GLN A 182 -1.65 19.40 8.24
CA GLN A 182 -0.57 19.47 9.21
C GLN A 182 -0.65 18.32 10.22
N SER A 183 -1.82 18.10 10.84
CA SER A 183 -2.04 16.99 11.78
C SER A 183 -1.77 15.63 11.16
N ILE A 184 -2.15 15.41 9.89
CA ILE A 184 -1.86 14.18 9.16
C ILE A 184 -0.36 13.99 8.99
N ARG A 185 0.38 15.01 8.55
CA ARG A 185 1.84 14.93 8.38
C ARG A 185 2.54 14.64 9.70
N GLU A 186 2.20 15.36 10.74
CA GLU A 186 2.79 15.19 12.08
C GLU A 186 2.54 13.78 12.63
N TRP A 187 1.34 13.23 12.39
CA TRP A 187 1.02 11.86 12.76
C TRP A 187 1.80 10.82 11.94
N GLU A 188 1.91 10.99 10.62
CA GLU A 188 2.69 10.11 9.75
C GLU A 188 4.20 10.19 10.06
N ASP A 189 4.72 11.37 10.37
CA ASP A 189 6.11 11.56 10.81
C ASP A 189 6.37 10.85 12.14
N HIS A 190 5.45 10.98 13.11
CA HIS A 190 5.52 10.24 14.37
C HIS A 190 5.55 8.72 14.14
N LEU A 191 4.73 8.19 13.23
CA LEU A 191 4.76 6.77 12.88
C LEU A 191 6.11 6.35 12.29
N ALA A 192 6.65 7.14 11.37
CA ALA A 192 7.93 6.86 10.72
C ALA A 192 9.10 6.87 11.73
N GLU A 193 9.11 7.80 12.68
CA GLU A 193 10.10 7.87 13.77
C GLU A 193 10.04 6.65 14.69
N ASN A 194 8.89 6.01 14.77
CA ASN A 194 8.66 4.80 15.57
C ASN A 194 8.75 3.50 14.77
N GLY A 195 9.28 3.54 13.54
CA GLY A 195 9.55 2.36 12.71
C GLY A 195 8.34 1.84 11.92
N THR A 196 7.26 2.62 11.79
CA THR A 196 6.14 2.31 10.89
C THR A 196 6.31 3.09 9.59
N HIS A 197 6.60 2.38 8.51
CA HIS A 197 6.83 2.99 7.20
C HIS A 197 5.52 3.12 6.42
N VAL A 198 5.12 4.35 6.13
CA VAL A 198 3.86 4.66 5.45
C VAL A 198 4.09 4.84 3.95
N LEU A 199 3.39 4.07 3.13
CA LEU A 199 3.32 4.24 1.68
C LEU A 199 1.88 4.56 1.29
N LYS A 200 1.69 5.67 0.56
CA LYS A 200 0.36 6.15 0.19
C LYS A 200 0.15 6.02 -1.32
N PHE A 201 -0.94 5.38 -1.72
CA PHE A 201 -1.27 5.12 -3.12
C PHE A 201 -2.55 5.86 -3.49
N PHE A 202 -2.46 6.75 -4.47
CA PHE A 202 -3.60 7.26 -5.20
C PHE A 202 -3.75 6.46 -6.50
N LEU A 203 -4.78 5.61 -6.60
CA LEU A 203 -5.08 4.86 -7.81
C LEU A 203 -5.83 5.77 -8.78
N HIS A 204 -5.09 6.37 -9.72
CA HIS A 204 -5.58 7.36 -10.64
C HIS A 204 -6.29 6.69 -11.81
N VAL A 205 -7.62 6.63 -11.75
CA VAL A 205 -8.51 6.11 -12.79
C VAL A 205 -9.08 7.25 -13.60
N SER A 206 -9.25 7.05 -14.92
CA SER A 206 -9.94 8.02 -15.76
C SER A 206 -11.46 8.02 -15.52
N ARG A 207 -12.07 9.17 -15.80
CA ARG A 207 -13.54 9.32 -15.69
C ARG A 207 -14.27 8.33 -16.59
N ASP A 208 -13.73 8.06 -17.78
CA ASP A 208 -14.34 7.14 -18.75
C ASP A 208 -14.20 5.68 -18.33
N GLU A 209 -13.03 5.26 -17.85
CA GLU A 209 -12.86 3.90 -17.34
C GLU A 209 -13.72 3.66 -16.08
N GLN A 210 -13.88 4.66 -15.20
CA GLN A 210 -14.79 4.55 -14.07
C GLN A 210 -16.23 4.33 -14.54
N LYS A 211 -16.71 5.13 -15.51
CA LYS A 211 -18.05 4.96 -16.10
C LYS A 211 -18.24 3.56 -16.65
N LYS A 212 -17.29 3.08 -17.44
CA LYS A 212 -17.30 1.72 -17.99
C LYS A 212 -17.43 0.66 -16.90
N ARG A 213 -16.64 0.79 -15.83
CA ARG A 213 -16.68 -0.17 -14.70
C ARG A 213 -17.97 -0.12 -13.91
N PHE A 214 -18.62 1.03 -13.80
CA PHE A 214 -19.93 1.14 -13.20
C PHE A 214 -21.01 0.45 -14.05
N LEU A 215 -21.00 0.65 -15.35
CA LEU A 215 -21.90 -0.05 -16.27
C LEU A 215 -21.70 -1.56 -16.20
N GLU A 216 -20.46 -2.04 -16.22
CA GLU A 216 -20.15 -3.46 -16.04
C GLU A 216 -20.66 -4.03 -14.69
N ARG A 217 -20.70 -3.23 -13.62
CA ARG A 217 -21.28 -3.65 -12.34
C ARG A 217 -22.79 -3.77 -12.39
N ILE A 218 -23.46 -2.83 -13.06
CA ILE A 218 -24.90 -2.82 -13.23
C ILE A 218 -25.36 -4.01 -14.08
N GLU A 219 -24.61 -4.33 -15.15
CA GLU A 219 -24.91 -5.40 -16.09
C GLU A 219 -24.53 -6.81 -15.57
N THR A 220 -23.76 -6.91 -14.48
CA THR A 220 -23.29 -8.19 -13.94
C THR A 220 -24.03 -8.49 -12.63
N PRO A 221 -24.99 -9.45 -12.57
CA PRO A 221 -25.81 -9.73 -11.39
C PRO A 221 -24.99 -9.96 -10.12
N GLU A 222 -23.88 -10.72 -10.21
CA GLU A 222 -23.03 -11.04 -9.06
C GLU A 222 -22.25 -9.81 -8.53
N LYS A 223 -22.30 -8.68 -9.26
CA LYS A 223 -21.65 -7.43 -8.88
C LYS A 223 -22.63 -6.33 -8.50
N ASN A 224 -23.94 -6.51 -8.72
CA ASN A 224 -24.95 -5.47 -8.47
C ASN A 224 -24.92 -4.97 -7.02
N TRP A 225 -24.67 -5.85 -6.05
CA TRP A 225 -24.59 -5.50 -4.63
C TRP A 225 -23.47 -4.48 -4.30
N LYS A 226 -22.51 -4.27 -5.21
CA LYS A 226 -21.40 -3.29 -5.08
C LYS A 226 -21.75 -1.91 -5.63
N PHE A 227 -22.91 -1.74 -6.22
CA PHE A 227 -23.31 -0.49 -6.86
C PHE A 227 -24.55 0.09 -6.15
N GLY A 228 -24.43 1.33 -5.73
CA GLY A 228 -25.53 2.11 -5.19
C GLY A 228 -25.86 3.32 -6.06
N SER A 229 -27.08 3.82 -5.98
CA SER A 229 -27.46 5.06 -6.68
C SER A 229 -26.62 6.28 -6.27
N GLY A 230 -26.03 6.23 -5.07
CA GLY A 230 -25.04 7.22 -4.57
C GLY A 230 -23.79 7.29 -5.43
N ASP A 231 -23.26 6.13 -5.89
CA ASP A 231 -22.03 6.08 -6.70
C ASP A 231 -22.13 6.91 -7.99
N ALA A 232 -23.32 6.89 -8.63
CA ALA A 232 -23.57 7.69 -9.83
C ALA A 232 -23.65 9.19 -9.52
N LYS A 233 -24.20 9.56 -8.36
CA LYS A 233 -24.28 10.96 -7.91
C LYS A 233 -22.90 11.52 -7.55
N GLU A 234 -22.05 10.72 -6.88
CA GLU A 234 -20.68 11.09 -6.53
C GLU A 234 -19.83 11.46 -7.76
N ARG A 235 -20.11 10.87 -8.92
CA ARG A 235 -19.45 11.30 -10.18
C ARG A 235 -19.70 12.76 -10.55
N GLY A 236 -20.78 13.36 -10.07
CA GLY A 236 -21.06 14.79 -10.27
C GLY A 236 -20.02 15.69 -9.61
N PHE A 237 -19.35 15.22 -8.55
CA PHE A 237 -18.30 15.93 -7.81
C PHE A 237 -16.88 15.57 -8.28
N TRP A 238 -16.74 15.03 -9.50
CA TRP A 238 -15.44 14.53 -10.00
C TRP A 238 -14.33 15.58 -9.88
N ASP A 239 -14.56 16.79 -10.34
CA ASP A 239 -13.54 17.85 -10.35
C ASP A 239 -13.21 18.33 -8.95
N ASP A 240 -14.19 18.38 -8.05
CA ASP A 240 -13.99 18.68 -6.64
C ASP A 240 -13.11 17.62 -5.95
N TYR A 241 -13.36 16.33 -6.24
CA TYR A 241 -12.51 15.23 -5.75
C TYR A 241 -11.10 15.31 -6.32
N MET A 242 -10.93 15.56 -7.62
CA MET A 242 -9.58 15.69 -8.21
C MET A 242 -8.83 16.84 -7.57
N SER A 243 -9.47 17.99 -7.35
CA SER A 243 -8.87 19.14 -6.66
C SER A 243 -8.50 18.78 -5.21
N ALA A 244 -9.38 18.09 -4.48
CA ALA A 244 -9.11 17.65 -3.11
C ALA A 244 -7.93 16.65 -3.05
N TYR A 245 -7.85 15.69 -4.00
CA TYR A 245 -6.71 14.78 -4.11
C TYR A 245 -5.40 15.51 -4.37
N VAL A 246 -5.36 16.43 -5.34
CA VAL A 246 -4.16 17.23 -5.64
C VAL A 246 -3.68 17.95 -4.40
N GLU A 247 -4.56 18.68 -3.71
CA GLU A 247 -4.18 19.43 -2.52
C GLU A 247 -3.73 18.50 -1.36
N ALA A 248 -4.40 17.37 -1.14
CA ALA A 248 -4.01 16.42 -0.12
C ALA A 248 -2.63 15.81 -0.41
N ILE A 249 -2.37 15.42 -1.66
CA ILE A 249 -1.10 14.84 -2.09
C ILE A 249 0.03 15.87 -1.95
N GLU A 250 -0.16 17.08 -2.47
CA GLU A 250 0.83 18.18 -2.35
C GLU A 250 1.15 18.51 -0.89
N ALA A 251 0.11 18.57 -0.05
CA ALA A 251 0.27 18.99 1.34
C ALA A 251 0.88 17.90 2.24
N THR A 252 0.78 16.62 1.85
CA THR A 252 1.12 15.51 2.76
C THR A 252 2.11 14.50 2.18
N SER A 253 2.60 14.67 0.94
CA SER A 253 3.72 13.85 0.46
C SER A 253 5.01 14.31 1.13
N THR A 254 5.69 13.41 1.82
CA THR A 254 6.97 13.65 2.48
C THR A 254 7.99 12.59 2.07
N GLU A 255 9.28 12.85 2.30
CA GLU A 255 10.35 11.86 2.05
C GLU A 255 10.12 10.56 2.85
N ARG A 256 9.61 10.67 4.08
CA ARG A 256 9.37 9.53 4.97
C ARG A 256 8.06 8.80 4.66
N SER A 257 7.03 9.55 4.21
CA SER A 257 5.68 9.04 3.93
C SER A 257 5.19 9.53 2.56
N PRO A 258 5.76 9.00 1.46
CA PRO A 258 5.48 9.48 0.12
C PRO A 258 4.11 9.07 -0.40
N TRP A 259 3.55 9.91 -1.27
CA TRP A 259 2.46 9.54 -2.15
C TRP A 259 2.98 8.99 -3.47
N PHE A 260 2.28 7.97 -3.97
CA PHE A 260 2.48 7.43 -5.31
C PHE A 260 1.18 7.56 -6.10
N ILE A 261 1.24 8.27 -7.24
CA ILE A 261 0.11 8.37 -8.19
C ILE A 261 0.25 7.23 -9.18
N VAL A 262 -0.56 6.19 -9.02
CA VAL A 262 -0.45 4.95 -9.80
C VAL A 262 -1.55 4.88 -10.85
N PRO A 263 -1.23 4.66 -12.15
CA PRO A 263 -2.20 4.46 -13.21
C PRO A 263 -3.17 3.33 -12.90
N ALA A 264 -4.49 3.57 -13.09
CA ALA A 264 -5.48 2.59 -12.66
C ALA A 264 -6.47 2.11 -13.74
N ASP A 265 -6.34 2.59 -14.97
CA ASP A 265 -7.18 2.11 -16.08
C ASP A 265 -6.83 0.66 -16.46
N LYS A 266 -5.55 0.30 -16.39
CA LYS A 266 -5.08 -1.07 -16.66
C LYS A 266 -4.80 -1.79 -15.33
N LYS A 267 -5.80 -2.44 -14.75
CA LYS A 267 -5.69 -3.14 -13.45
C LYS A 267 -4.48 -4.06 -13.32
N TRP A 268 -4.05 -4.68 -14.41
CA TRP A 268 -2.89 -5.56 -14.43
C TRP A 268 -1.57 -4.78 -14.19
N PHE A 269 -1.47 -3.55 -14.77
CA PHE A 269 -0.33 -2.67 -14.56
C PHE A 269 -0.34 -2.05 -13.17
N THR A 270 -1.51 -1.57 -12.71
CA THR A 270 -1.67 -1.06 -11.34
C THR A 270 -1.11 -2.03 -10.29
N ARG A 271 -1.43 -3.32 -10.44
CA ARG A 271 -0.97 -4.37 -9.51
C ARG A 271 0.54 -4.54 -9.55
N LEU A 272 1.12 -4.53 -10.75
CA LEU A 272 2.56 -4.63 -10.95
C LEU A 272 3.27 -3.42 -10.31
N ALA A 273 2.86 -2.19 -10.65
CA ALA A 273 3.46 -0.98 -10.11
C ALA A 273 3.38 -0.91 -8.57
N VAL A 274 2.22 -1.23 -7.99
CA VAL A 274 2.06 -1.27 -6.53
C VAL A 274 2.97 -2.31 -5.89
N SER A 275 3.10 -3.51 -6.48
CA SER A 275 3.98 -4.55 -5.93
C SER A 275 5.46 -4.16 -5.97
N GLU A 276 5.91 -3.52 -7.06
CA GLU A 276 7.29 -3.02 -7.18
C GLU A 276 7.60 -1.95 -6.12
N ILE A 277 6.71 -0.97 -5.94
CA ILE A 277 6.88 0.10 -4.95
C ILE A 277 7.01 -0.47 -3.53
N ILE A 278 6.20 -1.48 -3.19
CA ILE A 278 6.26 -2.11 -1.87
C ILE A 278 7.57 -2.89 -1.70
N ILE A 279 8.00 -3.66 -2.72
CA ILE A 279 9.27 -4.41 -2.70
C ILE A 279 10.44 -3.46 -2.49
N GLU A 280 10.53 -2.40 -3.31
CA GLU A 280 11.59 -1.40 -3.21
C GLU A 280 11.68 -0.81 -1.80
N LYS A 281 10.54 -0.45 -1.21
CA LYS A 281 10.53 0.04 0.18
C LYS A 281 11.02 -1.02 1.16
N MET A 282 10.55 -2.26 1.06
CA MET A 282 10.96 -3.31 1.99
C MET A 282 12.44 -3.68 1.84
N GLU A 283 12.97 -3.68 0.63
CA GLU A 283 14.39 -3.91 0.37
C GLU A 283 15.27 -2.77 0.91
N SER A 284 14.77 -1.53 0.88
CA SER A 284 15.49 -0.38 1.45
C SER A 284 15.64 -0.42 2.98
N LEU A 285 14.93 -1.29 3.67
CA LEU A 285 14.99 -1.43 5.12
C LEU A 285 16.11 -2.36 5.60
N ASP A 286 16.82 -3.04 4.68
CA ASP A 286 17.89 -4.01 5.01
C ASP A 286 17.46 -5.07 6.04
N LEU A 287 16.21 -5.57 5.91
CA LEU A 287 15.60 -6.53 6.82
C LEU A 287 16.43 -7.81 6.97
N LYS A 288 16.57 -8.32 8.22
CA LYS A 288 17.38 -9.50 8.53
C LYS A 288 16.67 -10.41 9.50
N TYR A 289 16.88 -11.72 9.33
CA TYR A 289 16.49 -12.65 10.38
C TYR A 289 17.27 -12.36 11.67
N PRO A 290 16.66 -12.49 12.85
CA PRO A 290 17.35 -12.35 14.12
C PRO A 290 18.59 -13.25 14.20
N ALA A 291 19.69 -12.72 14.70
CA ALA A 291 20.88 -13.53 14.95
C ALA A 291 20.61 -14.53 16.08
N VAL A 292 20.99 -15.78 15.87
CA VAL A 292 20.90 -16.82 16.90
C VAL A 292 22.07 -16.63 17.86
N THR A 293 21.80 -16.42 19.16
CA THR A 293 22.84 -16.32 20.21
C THR A 293 23.57 -17.65 20.40
N ASP A 294 24.75 -17.63 21.00
CA ASP A 294 25.50 -18.88 21.22
C ASP A 294 24.79 -19.80 22.22
N GLU A 295 24.11 -19.20 23.23
CA GLU A 295 23.24 -19.96 24.13
C GLU A 295 22.13 -20.68 23.35
N HIS A 296 21.43 -19.97 22.49
CA HIS A 296 20.35 -20.57 21.69
C HIS A 296 20.85 -21.61 20.68
N LYS A 297 22.08 -21.48 20.14
CA LYS A 297 22.69 -22.54 19.31
C LYS A 297 22.90 -23.82 20.12
N THR A 298 23.30 -23.68 21.40
CA THR A 298 23.47 -24.83 22.29
C THR A 298 22.13 -25.52 22.55
N GLU A 299 21.09 -24.74 22.89
CA GLU A 299 19.71 -25.26 23.07
C GLU A 299 19.21 -26.00 21.83
N LEU A 300 19.44 -25.43 20.64
CA LEU A 300 19.06 -26.07 19.36
C LEU A 300 19.81 -27.38 19.13
N ALA A 301 21.09 -27.47 19.50
CA ALA A 301 21.88 -28.69 19.37
C ALA A 301 21.38 -29.80 20.35
N GLU A 302 21.06 -29.42 21.59
CA GLU A 302 20.48 -30.33 22.57
C GLU A 302 19.09 -30.82 22.12
N ALA A 303 18.21 -29.91 21.71
CA ALA A 303 16.88 -30.27 21.18
C ALA A 303 16.99 -31.21 19.97
N LYS A 304 17.92 -30.96 19.05
CA LYS A 304 18.18 -31.82 17.91
C LYS A 304 18.59 -33.23 18.36
N SER A 305 19.48 -33.35 19.34
CA SER A 305 19.93 -34.64 19.86
C SER A 305 18.78 -35.44 20.49
N ILE A 306 17.88 -34.76 21.20
CA ILE A 306 16.68 -35.39 21.79
C ILE A 306 15.79 -35.94 20.68
N LEU A 307 15.45 -35.13 19.68
CA LEU A 307 14.56 -35.51 18.58
C LEU A 307 15.15 -36.65 17.70
N GLU A 308 16.45 -36.64 17.47
CA GLU A 308 17.14 -37.74 16.75
C GLU A 308 17.25 -39.03 17.55
N GLY A 309 17.11 -38.96 18.90
CA GLY A 309 17.08 -40.10 19.80
C GLY A 309 15.69 -40.73 20.01
N GLU A 310 14.61 -40.07 19.54
CA GLU A 310 13.26 -40.62 19.57
C GLU A 310 13.13 -41.76 18.55
N LYS A 311 12.67 -42.98 19.04
CA LYS A 311 12.50 -44.15 18.20
C LYS A 311 11.07 -44.26 17.67
#